data_885b1a2676aef46c806360ee08ae56ad
#
_entry.id   885b1a2676aef46c806360ee08ae56ad
#
_cell.length_a   1.000
_cell.length_b   1.000
_cell.length_c   1.000
_cell.angle_alpha   90.00
_cell.angle_beta   90.00
_cell.angle_gamma   90.00
#
_symmetry.space_group_name_H-M   'P 1'
#
loop_
_entity.id
_entity.type
_entity.pdbx_description
1 polymer ?
#
loop_
_entity_poly.entity_id
_entity_poly.type
_entity_poly.pdbx_seq_one_letter_code
_entity_poly.pdbx_strand_id
1 'polypeptide(L)'
;GIRIDSNGMLLNEKNILKLKERGNIDLGVSLDGCTKVGVESFKTGVKFDRVIRNMKLLQKHNMSVRTIFVSHKDNIESMLDYVDFCADLGVESIKVNTLIPYEIKFSPFTLAGEKPIEYVDNIYKEAKLRAYNKGMDFFYRRTFVKPLGCGGASYTLQIDVDGSVSPCSWYSKPTPFSLFGKTTTTKQVVWGNAATDDIMELWTKKNCVGFRKILHNRILPKGCKGCPQGELGVT
;
A
#
# COMPACT_ATOMS: atom_id res chain seq x y z
N GLY A 1 -8.62 16.60 1.79
CA GLY A 1 -7.44 16.45 0.93
C GLY A 1 -7.56 15.26 -0.02
N ILE A 2 -6.84 15.30 -1.11
CA ILE A 2 -6.76 14.22 -2.09
C ILE A 2 -5.40 13.53 -1.91
N ARG A 3 -5.42 12.21 -1.69
CA ARG A 3 -4.20 11.40 -1.70
C ARG A 3 -4.04 10.72 -3.05
N ILE A 4 -2.85 10.86 -3.65
CA ILE A 4 -2.50 10.24 -4.92
C ILE A 4 -1.24 9.40 -4.71
N ASP A 5 -1.34 8.10 -4.95
CA ASP A 5 -0.18 7.21 -4.99
C ASP A 5 0.13 6.90 -6.46
N SER A 6 1.37 7.17 -6.89
CA SER A 6 1.80 7.11 -8.30
C SER A 6 3.10 6.31 -8.43
N ASN A 7 3.33 5.68 -9.59
CA ASN A 7 4.64 5.12 -9.93
C ASN A 7 5.69 6.19 -10.34
N GLY A 8 5.31 7.45 -10.34
CA GLY A 8 6.21 8.58 -10.63
C GLY A 8 6.54 8.79 -12.10
N MET A 9 6.16 7.88 -12.99
CA MET A 9 6.59 7.91 -14.40
C MET A 9 6.01 9.09 -15.21
N LEU A 10 4.84 9.58 -14.83
CA LEU A 10 4.14 10.68 -15.51
C LEU A 10 4.18 12.01 -14.75
N LEU A 11 4.99 12.11 -13.69
CA LEU A 11 5.19 13.34 -12.93
C LEU A 11 6.17 14.29 -13.65
N ASN A 12 5.85 14.61 -14.90
CA ASN A 12 6.55 15.64 -15.66
C ASN A 12 6.11 17.06 -15.20
N GLU A 13 6.83 18.08 -15.60
CA GLU A 13 6.60 19.47 -15.16
C GLU A 13 5.15 19.93 -15.41
N LYS A 14 4.57 19.62 -16.56
CA LYS A 14 3.17 19.94 -16.90
C LYS A 14 2.17 19.34 -15.90
N ASN A 15 2.37 18.09 -15.53
CA ASN A 15 1.47 17.38 -14.59
C ASN A 15 1.70 17.85 -13.15
N ILE A 16 2.95 18.15 -12.79
CA ILE A 16 3.30 18.70 -11.48
C ILE A 16 2.62 20.06 -11.29
N LEU A 17 2.67 20.96 -12.26
CA LEU A 17 2.00 22.26 -12.19
C LEU A 17 0.49 22.15 -12.03
N LYS A 18 -0.15 21.21 -12.74
CA LYS A 18 -1.59 20.93 -12.57
C LYS A 18 -1.93 20.41 -11.17
N LEU A 19 -1.08 19.55 -10.60
CA LEU A 19 -1.28 19.05 -9.24
C LEU A 19 -1.12 20.18 -8.22
N LYS A 20 -0.13 21.05 -8.42
CA LYS A 20 0.11 22.21 -7.56
C LYS A 20 -1.04 23.22 -7.62
N GLU A 21 -1.58 23.49 -8.79
CA GLU A 21 -2.75 24.37 -8.99
C GLU A 21 -3.98 23.86 -8.25
N ARG A 22 -4.22 22.55 -8.27
CA ARG A 22 -5.31 21.92 -7.50
C ARG A 22 -5.19 22.13 -6.00
N GLY A 23 -3.96 22.17 -5.48
CA GLY A 23 -3.70 22.29 -4.04
C GLY A 23 -4.22 21.09 -3.22
N ASN A 24 -3.85 21.06 -1.95
CA ASN A 24 -4.31 20.06 -0.95
C ASN A 24 -4.15 18.59 -1.40
N ILE A 25 -3.01 18.29 -2.06
CA ILE A 25 -2.68 16.96 -2.55
C ILE A 25 -1.54 16.36 -1.71
N ASP A 26 -1.80 15.19 -1.13
CA ASP A 26 -0.80 14.32 -0.50
C ASP A 26 -0.29 13.34 -1.57
N LEU A 27 0.91 13.57 -2.10
CA LEU A 27 1.49 12.79 -3.20
C LEU A 27 2.47 11.75 -2.68
N GLY A 28 2.18 10.48 -2.96
CA GLY A 28 3.07 9.34 -2.74
C GLY A 28 3.68 8.83 -4.04
N VAL A 29 5.01 8.66 -4.05
CA VAL A 29 5.73 8.03 -5.16
C VAL A 29 6.16 6.63 -4.77
N SER A 30 5.70 5.63 -5.53
CA SER A 30 6.03 4.23 -5.29
C SER A 30 7.44 3.92 -5.78
N LEU A 31 8.37 3.69 -4.83
CA LEU A 31 9.78 3.43 -5.09
C LEU A 31 10.30 2.36 -4.12
N ASP A 32 10.57 1.15 -4.61
CA ASP A 32 10.86 -0.04 -3.79
C ASP A 32 12.35 -0.35 -3.66
N GLY A 33 13.20 0.66 -3.82
CA GLY A 33 14.65 0.52 -3.70
C GLY A 33 15.41 1.78 -4.07
N CYS A 34 16.71 1.79 -3.77
CA CYS A 34 17.63 2.90 -4.03
C CYS A 34 18.51 2.68 -5.26
N THR A 35 18.38 1.54 -5.96
CA THR A 35 19.16 1.24 -7.15
C THR A 35 18.28 0.93 -8.36
N LYS A 36 18.80 1.23 -9.55
CA LYS A 36 18.10 0.94 -10.81
C LYS A 36 17.79 -0.55 -10.96
N VAL A 37 18.75 -1.41 -10.70
CA VAL A 37 18.57 -2.85 -10.80
C VAL A 37 17.52 -3.34 -9.81
N GLY A 38 17.57 -2.91 -8.55
CA GLY A 38 16.63 -3.32 -7.52
C GLY A 38 15.18 -2.92 -7.85
N VAL A 39 14.97 -1.74 -8.44
CA VAL A 39 13.62 -1.26 -8.78
C VAL A 39 13.11 -1.86 -10.10
N GLU A 40 13.90 -1.84 -11.16
CA GLU A 40 13.47 -2.25 -12.51
C GLU A 40 13.33 -3.77 -12.64
N SER A 41 14.03 -4.57 -11.84
CA SER A 41 13.89 -6.03 -11.84
C SER A 41 12.53 -6.51 -11.29
N PHE A 42 11.98 -5.78 -10.32
CA PHE A 42 10.71 -6.16 -9.68
C PHE A 42 9.50 -5.45 -10.32
N LYS A 43 9.66 -4.19 -10.73
CA LYS A 43 8.57 -3.38 -11.33
C LYS A 43 8.70 -3.26 -12.83
N THR A 44 8.02 -4.12 -13.57
CA THR A 44 7.99 -4.07 -15.03
C THR A 44 7.46 -2.71 -15.53
N GLY A 45 8.19 -2.09 -16.48
CA GLY A 45 7.81 -0.83 -17.12
C GLY A 45 8.15 0.44 -16.33
N VAL A 46 8.63 0.33 -15.08
CA VAL A 46 9.17 1.48 -14.34
C VAL A 46 10.59 1.75 -14.84
N LYS A 47 10.93 3.03 -15.01
CA LYS A 47 12.27 3.53 -15.33
C LYS A 47 12.81 4.36 -14.16
N PHE A 48 13.71 3.77 -13.40
CA PHE A 48 14.28 4.36 -12.18
C PHE A 48 14.78 5.79 -12.41
N ASP A 49 15.64 6.00 -13.40
CA ASP A 49 16.22 7.33 -13.69
C ASP A 49 15.14 8.38 -13.99
N ARG A 50 14.03 7.96 -14.61
CA ARG A 50 12.90 8.86 -14.90
C ARG A 50 12.14 9.21 -13.63
N VAL A 51 11.90 8.24 -12.75
CA VAL A 51 11.24 8.47 -11.45
C VAL A 51 12.06 9.44 -10.62
N ILE A 52 13.37 9.20 -10.49
CA ILE A 52 14.27 10.07 -9.72
C ILE A 52 14.30 11.51 -10.28
N ARG A 53 14.40 11.65 -11.60
CA ARG A 53 14.32 12.97 -12.24
C ARG A 53 13.00 13.68 -11.94
N ASN A 54 11.90 12.97 -11.99
CA ASN A 54 10.58 13.52 -11.71
C ASN A 54 10.39 13.86 -10.21
N MET A 55 10.98 13.10 -9.30
CA MET A 55 11.01 13.45 -7.87
C MET A 55 11.81 14.74 -7.62
N LYS A 56 12.94 14.92 -8.28
CA LYS A 56 13.70 16.19 -8.23
C LYS A 56 12.91 17.38 -8.79
N LEU A 57 12.07 17.17 -9.81
CA LEU A 57 11.15 18.19 -10.31
C LEU A 57 10.08 18.58 -9.28
N LEU A 58 9.52 17.62 -8.54
CA LEU A 58 8.57 17.91 -7.46
C LEU A 58 9.20 18.84 -6.42
N GLN A 59 10.42 18.57 -5.99
CA GLN A 59 11.16 19.41 -5.06
C GLN A 59 11.41 20.82 -5.63
N LYS A 60 11.85 20.91 -6.89
CA LYS A 60 12.03 22.21 -7.58
C LYS A 60 10.76 23.06 -7.55
N HIS A 61 9.60 22.43 -7.56
CA HIS A 61 8.30 23.09 -7.45
C HIS A 61 7.76 23.22 -6.02
N ASN A 62 8.57 22.96 -4.98
CA ASN A 62 8.20 22.99 -3.56
C ASN A 62 6.95 22.14 -3.27
N MET A 63 6.88 20.95 -3.87
CA MET A 63 5.85 19.95 -3.55
C MET A 63 6.43 18.92 -2.59
N SER A 64 5.72 18.71 -1.50
CA SER A 64 6.01 17.64 -0.54
C SER A 64 5.99 16.27 -1.21
N VAL A 65 6.97 15.45 -0.92
CA VAL A 65 7.10 14.11 -1.50
C VAL A 65 7.17 13.06 -0.39
N ARG A 66 6.23 12.14 -0.44
CA ARG A 66 6.28 10.90 0.32
C ARG A 66 6.65 9.75 -0.61
N THR A 67 7.53 8.85 -0.16
CA THR A 67 7.74 7.59 -0.85
C THR A 67 6.92 6.47 -0.25
N ILE A 68 6.54 5.51 -1.10
CA ILE A 68 5.89 4.27 -0.70
C ILE A 68 6.80 3.13 -1.10
N PHE A 69 7.29 2.41 -0.11
CA PHE A 69 8.16 1.25 -0.27
C PHE A 69 7.38 -0.03 0.01
N VAL A 70 7.32 -0.94 -0.95
CA VAL A 70 6.74 -2.28 -0.74
C VAL A 70 7.87 -3.24 -0.39
N SER A 71 7.97 -3.60 0.87
CA SER A 71 9.01 -4.51 1.35
C SER A 71 8.70 -5.96 1.00
N HIS A 72 9.71 -6.65 0.49
CA HIS A 72 9.70 -8.07 0.16
C HIS A 72 11.07 -8.68 0.47
N LYS A 73 11.20 -10.01 0.33
CA LYS A 73 12.42 -10.72 0.77
C LYS A 73 13.71 -10.24 0.10
N ASP A 74 13.63 -9.76 -1.15
CA ASP A 74 14.80 -9.37 -1.94
C ASP A 74 15.21 -7.90 -1.74
N ASN A 75 14.38 -7.06 -1.07
CA ASN A 75 14.70 -5.65 -0.84
C ASN A 75 14.74 -5.24 0.64
N ILE A 76 14.31 -6.09 1.57
CA ILE A 76 14.25 -5.73 2.99
C ILE A 76 15.63 -5.37 3.55
N GLU A 77 16.68 -6.06 3.10
CA GLU A 77 18.05 -5.84 3.56
C GLU A 77 18.60 -4.46 3.14
N SER A 78 18.10 -3.88 2.05
CA SER A 78 18.50 -2.55 1.58
C SER A 78 17.73 -1.40 2.22
N MET A 79 16.91 -1.66 3.24
CA MET A 79 16.02 -0.67 3.83
C MET A 79 16.78 0.55 4.41
N LEU A 80 17.93 0.32 5.03
CA LEU A 80 18.72 1.40 5.63
C LEU A 80 19.34 2.29 4.56
N ASP A 81 19.90 1.68 3.51
CA ASP A 81 20.45 2.42 2.36
C ASP A 81 19.33 3.19 1.63
N TYR A 82 18.13 2.61 1.58
CA TYR A 82 16.97 3.29 1.02
C TYR A 82 16.57 4.52 1.82
N VAL A 83 16.64 4.48 3.16
CA VAL A 83 16.39 5.65 4.02
C VAL A 83 17.40 6.77 3.71
N ASP A 84 18.70 6.43 3.60
CA ASP A 84 19.74 7.40 3.27
C ASP A 84 19.50 8.03 1.89
N PHE A 85 19.21 7.19 0.90
CA PHE A 85 18.88 7.61 -0.45
C PHE A 85 17.66 8.56 -0.50
N CYS A 86 16.62 8.27 0.26
CA CYS A 86 15.44 9.13 0.37
C CYS A 86 15.77 10.50 1.00
N ALA A 87 16.63 10.53 2.02
CA ALA A 87 17.09 11.76 2.63
C ALA A 87 17.86 12.64 1.62
N ASP A 88 18.77 12.04 0.85
CA ASP A 88 19.54 12.73 -0.18
C ASP A 88 18.66 13.29 -1.32
N LEU A 89 17.52 12.62 -1.56
CA LEU A 89 16.48 13.10 -2.48
C LEU A 89 15.54 14.13 -1.85
N GLY A 90 15.69 14.49 -0.56
CA GLY A 90 14.81 15.41 0.16
C GLY A 90 13.37 14.92 0.31
N VAL A 91 13.19 13.62 0.44
CA VAL A 91 11.89 13.01 0.76
C VAL A 91 11.51 13.37 2.20
N GLU A 92 10.27 13.78 2.43
CA GLU A 92 9.82 14.19 3.76
C GLU A 92 9.32 13.00 4.58
N SER A 93 8.78 11.98 3.93
CA SER A 93 8.29 10.80 4.64
C SER A 93 8.37 9.52 3.81
N ILE A 94 8.59 8.42 4.51
CA ILE A 94 8.61 7.06 3.95
C ILE A 94 7.46 6.26 4.54
N LYS A 95 6.62 5.69 3.67
CA LYS A 95 5.60 4.73 4.07
C LYS A 95 6.02 3.33 3.61
N VAL A 96 6.17 2.42 4.54
CA VAL A 96 6.48 1.01 4.24
C VAL A 96 5.20 0.18 4.27
N ASN A 97 4.94 -0.52 3.18
CA ASN A 97 3.94 -1.57 3.10
C ASN A 97 4.65 -2.92 2.93
N THR A 98 4.13 -3.97 3.53
CA THR A 98 4.60 -5.34 3.27
C THR A 98 3.94 -5.87 2.00
N LEU A 99 4.70 -6.58 1.16
CA LEU A 99 4.17 -7.20 -0.04
C LEU A 99 3.05 -8.20 0.32
N ILE A 100 1.89 -7.96 -0.26
CA ILE A 100 0.76 -8.88 -0.23
C ILE A 100 0.64 -9.48 -1.64
N PRO A 101 0.68 -10.82 -1.79
CA PRO A 101 0.69 -11.46 -3.08
C PRO A 101 -0.71 -11.45 -3.71
N TYR A 102 -1.05 -10.40 -4.46
CA TYR A 102 -2.30 -10.31 -5.23
C TYR A 102 -2.35 -11.27 -6.43
N GLU A 103 -1.22 -11.84 -6.81
CA GLU A 103 -1.10 -12.90 -7.80
C GLU A 103 -0.15 -13.98 -7.28
N ILE A 104 -0.39 -15.23 -7.66
CA ILE A 104 0.39 -16.39 -7.18
C ILE A 104 1.89 -16.22 -7.47
N LYS A 105 2.25 -15.60 -8.60
CA LYS A 105 3.64 -15.33 -8.98
C LYS A 105 4.42 -14.47 -7.98
N PHE A 106 3.73 -13.67 -7.15
CA PHE A 106 4.36 -12.84 -6.13
C PHE A 106 4.51 -13.54 -4.77
N SER A 107 3.89 -14.71 -4.60
CA SER A 107 3.98 -15.45 -3.32
C SER A 107 5.42 -15.78 -2.90
N PRO A 108 6.35 -16.14 -3.82
CA PRO A 108 7.74 -16.41 -3.45
C PRO A 108 8.52 -15.19 -2.91
N PHE A 109 7.99 -13.99 -3.11
CA PHE A 109 8.65 -12.74 -2.68
C PHE A 109 8.15 -12.22 -1.33
N THR A 110 7.15 -12.85 -0.73
CA THR A 110 6.63 -12.43 0.57
C THR A 110 7.67 -12.60 1.68
N LEU A 111 7.63 -11.72 2.68
CA LEU A 111 8.43 -11.88 3.89
C LEU A 111 7.87 -12.98 4.81
N ALA A 112 6.59 -13.32 4.64
CA ALA A 112 5.89 -14.27 5.46
C ALA A 112 6.45 -15.68 5.30
N GLY A 113 6.94 -16.27 6.38
CA GLY A 113 7.55 -17.60 6.38
C GLY A 113 9.00 -17.67 5.89
N GLU A 114 9.53 -16.58 5.31
CA GLU A 114 10.91 -16.52 4.78
C GLU A 114 11.88 -15.85 5.77
N LYS A 115 11.38 -14.87 6.51
CA LYS A 115 12.18 -14.15 7.51
C LYS A 115 11.48 -14.16 8.87
N PRO A 116 12.22 -14.30 10.00
CA PRO A 116 11.65 -14.15 11.33
C PRO A 116 11.01 -12.78 11.52
N ILE A 117 9.88 -12.73 12.22
CA ILE A 117 9.14 -11.49 12.49
C ILE A 117 10.03 -10.46 13.20
N GLU A 118 10.76 -10.91 14.20
CA GLU A 118 11.65 -10.06 15.01
C GLU A 118 12.77 -9.45 14.15
N TYR A 119 13.26 -10.19 13.16
CA TYR A 119 14.28 -9.72 12.23
C TYR A 119 13.75 -8.54 11.39
N VAL A 120 12.56 -8.69 10.79
CA VAL A 120 11.91 -7.65 9.98
C VAL A 120 11.55 -6.44 10.85
N ASP A 121 11.00 -6.66 12.04
CA ASP A 121 10.65 -5.59 12.99
C ASP A 121 11.90 -4.79 13.42
N ASN A 122 13.04 -5.45 13.61
CA ASN A 122 14.29 -4.77 14.00
C ASN A 122 14.81 -3.89 12.87
N ILE A 123 14.78 -4.35 11.63
CA ILE A 123 15.13 -3.51 10.46
C ILE A 123 14.22 -2.28 10.38
N TYR A 124 12.91 -2.44 10.57
CA TYR A 124 11.99 -1.31 10.52
C TYR A 124 12.20 -0.31 11.67
N LYS A 125 12.52 -0.79 12.88
CA LYS A 125 12.84 0.08 14.03
C LYS A 125 14.11 0.88 13.78
N GLU A 126 15.15 0.24 13.25
CA GLU A 126 16.42 0.89 12.91
C GLU A 126 16.22 1.91 11.77
N ALA A 127 15.50 1.53 10.73
CA ALA A 127 15.14 2.43 9.63
C ALA A 127 14.35 3.65 10.10
N LYS A 128 13.41 3.46 11.04
CA LYS A 128 12.65 4.56 11.62
C LYS A 128 13.54 5.52 12.42
N LEU A 129 14.45 4.99 13.23
CA LEU A 129 15.40 5.81 13.98
C LEU A 129 16.33 6.58 13.04
N ARG A 130 16.83 5.92 11.98
CA ARG A 130 17.68 6.53 10.95
C ARG A 130 16.97 7.65 10.20
N ALA A 131 15.71 7.43 9.81
CA ALA A 131 14.87 8.43 9.16
C ALA A 131 14.63 9.65 10.07
N TYR A 132 14.28 9.40 11.33
CA TYR A 132 14.10 10.46 12.35
C TYR A 132 15.35 11.32 12.49
N ASN A 133 16.53 10.72 12.58
CA ASN A 133 17.81 11.43 12.68
C ASN A 133 18.12 12.27 11.44
N LYS A 134 17.49 11.99 10.31
CA LYS A 134 17.59 12.74 9.04
C LYS A 134 16.41 13.72 8.83
N GLY A 135 15.54 13.89 9.82
CA GLY A 135 14.39 14.80 9.75
C GLY A 135 13.23 14.27 8.90
N MET A 136 13.15 12.98 8.67
CA MET A 136 12.08 12.34 7.90
C MET A 136 11.11 11.57 8.80
N ASP A 137 9.84 11.57 8.42
CA ASP A 137 8.86 10.65 9.00
C ASP A 137 9.00 9.25 8.39
N PHE A 138 8.82 8.22 9.23
CA PHE A 138 8.85 6.82 8.79
C PHE A 138 7.66 6.07 9.36
N PHE A 139 6.79 5.62 8.46
CA PHE A 139 5.56 4.90 8.80
C PHE A 139 5.64 3.46 8.33
N TYR A 140 5.52 2.53 9.26
CA TYR A 140 5.37 1.12 8.97
C TYR A 140 4.34 0.49 9.89
N ARG A 141 3.77 -0.62 9.46
CA ARG A 141 2.93 -1.45 10.33
C ARG A 141 3.73 -2.68 10.73
N ARG A 142 3.58 -3.09 11.98
CA ARG A 142 4.15 -4.37 12.42
C ARG A 142 3.57 -5.48 11.56
N THR A 143 4.45 -6.18 10.90
CA THR A 143 4.12 -7.32 10.04
C THR A 143 3.74 -8.52 10.91
N PHE A 144 2.78 -9.32 10.48
CA PHE A 144 2.45 -10.61 11.08
C PHE A 144 1.87 -10.59 12.51
N VAL A 145 1.46 -9.46 13.02
CA VAL A 145 0.64 -9.40 14.23
C VAL A 145 -0.78 -9.74 13.82
N LYS A 146 -1.36 -10.83 14.35
CA LYS A 146 -2.78 -11.15 14.12
C LYS A 146 -3.63 -9.92 14.41
N PRO A 147 -4.34 -9.35 13.43
CA PRO A 147 -5.18 -8.20 13.69
C PRO A 147 -6.34 -8.64 14.57
N LEU A 148 -6.68 -7.83 15.53
CA LEU A 148 -7.91 -7.97 16.32
C LEU A 148 -9.14 -7.54 15.50
N GLY A 149 -9.11 -7.66 14.18
CA GLY A 149 -10.11 -7.24 13.22
C GLY A 149 -9.48 -6.58 11.99
N CYS A 150 -10.27 -6.28 10.98
CA CYS A 150 -9.84 -5.55 9.79
C CYS A 150 -10.28 -4.08 9.85
N GLY A 151 -9.36 -3.15 10.03
CA GLY A 151 -9.66 -1.71 10.05
C GLY A 151 -10.13 -1.19 8.69
N GLY A 152 -9.56 -1.67 7.58
CA GLY A 152 -9.86 -1.18 6.24
C GLY A 152 -11.35 -1.26 5.89
N ALA A 153 -11.91 -2.46 5.87
CA ALA A 153 -13.31 -2.68 5.51
C ALA A 153 -14.34 -2.17 6.57
N SER A 154 -13.88 -1.75 7.74
CA SER A 154 -14.74 -1.17 8.77
C SER A 154 -15.11 0.28 8.49
N TYR A 155 -14.26 1.02 7.78
CA TYR A 155 -14.37 2.48 7.60
C TYR A 155 -14.33 2.92 6.15
N THR A 156 -14.17 2.00 5.20
CA THR A 156 -14.02 2.33 3.78
C THR A 156 -14.98 1.54 2.91
N LEU A 157 -15.22 2.07 1.71
CA LEU A 157 -15.76 1.35 0.57
C LEU A 157 -14.69 1.28 -0.51
N GLN A 158 -14.66 0.19 -1.25
CA GLN A 158 -13.92 0.07 -2.49
C GLN A 158 -14.87 0.34 -3.64
N ILE A 159 -14.52 1.30 -4.50
CA ILE A 159 -15.19 1.54 -5.78
C ILE A 159 -14.22 1.12 -6.88
N ASP A 160 -14.62 0.20 -7.73
CA ASP A 160 -13.79 -0.26 -8.85
C ASP A 160 -14.04 0.60 -10.09
N VAL A 161 -13.26 0.41 -11.15
CA VAL A 161 -13.30 1.21 -12.38
C VAL A 161 -14.63 1.12 -13.14
N ASP A 162 -15.39 0.05 -12.95
CA ASP A 162 -16.73 -0.17 -13.49
C ASP A 162 -17.85 0.42 -12.61
N GLY A 163 -17.48 1.11 -11.52
CA GLY A 163 -18.39 1.67 -10.53
C GLY A 163 -18.87 0.68 -9.47
N SER A 164 -18.55 -0.61 -9.56
CA SER A 164 -18.97 -1.59 -8.56
C SER A 164 -18.43 -1.25 -7.17
N VAL A 165 -19.31 -1.32 -6.15
CA VAL A 165 -19.02 -0.98 -4.76
C VAL A 165 -18.90 -2.25 -3.93
N SER A 166 -17.77 -2.40 -3.25
CA SER A 166 -17.40 -3.59 -2.46
C SER A 166 -16.94 -3.23 -1.05
N PRO A 167 -16.93 -4.16 -0.09
CA PRO A 167 -16.41 -3.92 1.26
C PRO A 167 -14.93 -3.49 1.30
N CYS A 168 -14.11 -4.06 0.43
CA CYS A 168 -12.68 -3.77 0.30
C CYS A 168 -12.15 -4.31 -1.02
N SER A 169 -10.89 -4.00 -1.36
CA SER A 169 -10.22 -4.43 -2.58
C SER A 169 -10.18 -5.96 -2.77
N TRP A 170 -10.11 -6.74 -1.69
CA TRP A 170 -10.13 -8.21 -1.75
C TRP A 170 -11.49 -8.80 -2.10
N TYR A 171 -12.55 -8.03 -1.94
CA TYR A 171 -13.91 -8.40 -2.33
C TYR A 171 -14.35 -7.79 -3.67
N SER A 172 -13.56 -6.91 -4.28
CA SER A 172 -13.95 -6.26 -5.53
C SER A 172 -14.01 -7.23 -6.72
N LYS A 173 -13.12 -8.24 -6.71
CA LYS A 173 -13.08 -9.31 -7.73
C LYS A 173 -12.50 -10.59 -7.17
N PRO A 174 -12.81 -11.75 -7.78
CA PRO A 174 -12.15 -13.01 -7.42
C PRO A 174 -10.66 -12.90 -7.71
N THR A 175 -9.83 -13.08 -6.68
CA THR A 175 -8.37 -12.96 -6.78
C THR A 175 -7.73 -14.22 -6.25
N PRO A 176 -7.05 -15.03 -7.08
CA PRO A 176 -6.27 -16.16 -6.64
C PRO A 176 -4.97 -15.69 -5.99
N PHE A 177 -4.62 -16.26 -4.85
CA PHE A 177 -3.36 -15.99 -4.17
C PHE A 177 -2.87 -17.24 -3.44
N SER A 178 -1.56 -17.28 -3.15
CA SER A 178 -0.96 -18.33 -2.33
C SER A 178 -0.24 -17.73 -1.14
N LEU A 179 -0.53 -18.26 0.05
CA LEU A 179 0.06 -17.81 1.31
C LEU A 179 0.32 -19.01 2.20
N PHE A 180 1.53 -19.11 2.78
CA PHE A 180 1.96 -20.25 3.62
C PHE A 180 1.71 -21.61 2.94
N GLY A 181 1.98 -21.71 1.63
CA GLY A 181 1.79 -22.92 0.84
C GLY A 181 0.32 -23.30 0.53
N LYS A 182 -0.66 -22.47 0.94
CA LYS A 182 -2.07 -22.67 0.64
C LYS A 182 -2.53 -21.69 -0.45
N THR A 183 -3.04 -22.27 -1.55
CA THR A 183 -3.67 -21.48 -2.62
C THR A 183 -5.18 -21.36 -2.34
N THR A 184 -5.72 -20.16 -2.45
CA THR A 184 -7.15 -19.88 -2.32
C THR A 184 -7.56 -18.78 -3.27
N THR A 185 -8.86 -18.54 -3.42
CA THR A 185 -9.41 -17.45 -4.23
C THR A 185 -10.41 -16.67 -3.39
N THR A 186 -10.28 -15.35 -3.38
CA THR A 186 -11.25 -14.48 -2.73
C THR A 186 -12.59 -14.53 -3.47
N LYS A 187 -13.68 -14.27 -2.75
CA LYS A 187 -15.00 -14.16 -3.36
C LYS A 187 -15.34 -12.71 -3.64
N GLN A 188 -15.96 -12.45 -4.79
CA GLN A 188 -16.51 -11.13 -5.05
C GLN A 188 -17.75 -10.87 -4.20
N VAL A 189 -17.86 -9.65 -3.65
CA VAL A 189 -19.06 -9.15 -2.97
C VAL A 189 -19.33 -7.75 -3.51
N VAL A 190 -20.46 -7.58 -4.18
CA VAL A 190 -20.91 -6.28 -4.70
C VAL A 190 -22.13 -5.83 -3.92
N TRP A 191 -22.10 -4.60 -3.42
CA TRP A 191 -23.19 -3.98 -2.67
C TRP A 191 -24.07 -3.07 -3.51
N GLY A 192 -23.54 -2.56 -4.63
CA GLY A 192 -24.20 -1.68 -5.58
C GLY A 192 -23.20 -1.10 -6.57
N ASN A 193 -23.60 -0.05 -7.29
CA ASN A 193 -22.76 0.63 -8.28
C ASN A 193 -22.79 2.15 -8.07
N ALA A 194 -21.63 2.77 -7.92
CA ALA A 194 -21.49 4.22 -7.66
C ALA A 194 -21.96 5.12 -8.83
N ALA A 195 -22.16 4.57 -10.04
CA ALA A 195 -22.70 5.32 -11.16
C ALA A 195 -24.25 5.42 -11.14
N THR A 196 -24.91 4.52 -10.40
CA THR A 196 -26.39 4.42 -10.39
C THR A 196 -26.99 4.54 -9.00
N ASP A 197 -26.22 4.23 -7.95
CA ASP A 197 -26.69 4.23 -6.57
C ASP A 197 -26.11 5.41 -5.77
N ASP A 198 -26.85 5.93 -4.82
CA ASP A 198 -26.33 6.89 -3.83
C ASP A 198 -25.38 6.18 -2.86
N ILE A 199 -24.16 6.69 -2.74
CA ILE A 199 -23.10 6.11 -1.90
C ILE A 199 -23.48 6.11 -0.41
N MET A 200 -24.21 7.12 0.06
CA MET A 200 -24.64 7.21 1.46
C MET A 200 -25.75 6.21 1.76
N GLU A 201 -26.65 5.99 0.81
CA GLU A 201 -27.65 4.92 0.92
C GLU A 201 -26.98 3.54 0.92
N LEU A 202 -26.02 3.30 0.03
CA LEU A 202 -25.22 2.06 0.02
C LEU A 202 -24.52 1.85 1.37
N TRP A 203 -23.89 2.90 1.91
CA TRP A 203 -23.20 2.85 3.19
C TRP A 203 -24.09 2.45 4.35
N THR A 204 -25.36 2.84 4.33
CA THR A 204 -26.35 2.62 5.39
C THR A 204 -27.20 1.36 5.18
N LYS A 205 -27.12 0.70 4.04
CA LYS A 205 -27.82 -0.56 3.78
C LYS A 205 -27.54 -1.63 4.85
N LYS A 206 -28.54 -2.41 5.21
CA LYS A 206 -28.50 -3.42 6.29
C LYS A 206 -27.33 -4.38 6.19
N ASN A 207 -27.02 -4.88 4.98
CA ASN A 207 -25.90 -5.79 4.74
C ASN A 207 -24.54 -5.10 4.98
N CYS A 208 -24.38 -3.83 4.56
CA CYS A 208 -23.16 -3.05 4.77
C CYS A 208 -22.95 -2.75 6.25
N VAL A 209 -24.00 -2.32 6.94
CA VAL A 209 -23.98 -2.08 8.39
C VAL A 209 -23.69 -3.37 9.15
N GLY A 210 -24.34 -4.48 8.78
CA GLY A 210 -24.13 -5.79 9.40
C GLY A 210 -22.69 -6.28 9.25
N PHE A 211 -22.11 -6.14 8.07
CA PHE A 211 -20.71 -6.48 7.80
C PHE A 211 -19.74 -5.69 8.68
N ARG A 212 -19.92 -4.37 8.77
CA ARG A 212 -19.08 -3.52 9.62
C ARG A 212 -19.23 -3.82 11.11
N LYS A 213 -20.46 -4.09 11.60
CA LYS A 213 -20.70 -4.50 12.99
C LYS A 213 -19.93 -5.76 13.36
N ILE A 214 -19.89 -6.76 12.47
CA ILE A 214 -19.11 -8.00 12.69
C ILE A 214 -17.62 -7.66 12.85
N LEU A 215 -17.07 -6.80 11.99
CA LEU A 215 -15.67 -6.37 12.06
C LEU A 215 -15.37 -5.53 13.32
N HIS A 216 -16.27 -4.62 13.71
CA HIS A 216 -16.13 -3.83 14.94
C HIS A 216 -16.11 -4.71 16.20
N ASN A 217 -16.85 -5.82 16.19
CA ASN A 217 -16.80 -6.81 17.26
C ASN A 217 -15.55 -7.72 17.19
N ARG A 218 -14.56 -7.36 16.36
CA ARG A 218 -13.30 -8.12 16.16
C ARG A 218 -13.53 -9.56 15.66
N ILE A 219 -14.61 -9.76 14.95
CA ILE A 219 -14.96 -11.04 14.32
C ILE A 219 -14.66 -10.89 12.82
N LEU A 220 -13.90 -11.83 12.27
CA LEU A 220 -13.69 -11.88 10.82
C LEU A 220 -14.89 -12.54 10.14
N PRO A 221 -15.58 -11.85 9.22
CA PRO A 221 -16.60 -12.48 8.38
C PRO A 221 -16.08 -13.75 7.70
N LYS A 222 -16.96 -14.70 7.41
CA LYS A 222 -16.56 -15.99 6.83
C LYS A 222 -15.68 -15.86 5.57
N GLY A 223 -15.95 -14.86 4.74
CA GLY A 223 -15.17 -14.58 3.54
C GLY A 223 -13.79 -13.93 3.80
N CYS A 224 -13.57 -13.37 4.99
CA CYS A 224 -12.27 -12.79 5.40
C CYS A 224 -11.32 -13.84 5.98
N LYS A 225 -11.79 -15.04 6.27
CA LYS A 225 -10.91 -16.15 6.67
C LYS A 225 -10.06 -16.58 5.49
N GLY A 226 -8.74 -16.62 5.68
CA GLY A 226 -7.78 -16.86 4.60
C GLY A 226 -7.47 -15.63 3.74
N CYS A 227 -8.01 -14.44 4.06
CA CYS A 227 -7.61 -13.21 3.40
C CYS A 227 -6.15 -12.88 3.74
N PRO A 228 -5.27 -12.60 2.75
CA PRO A 228 -3.86 -12.30 3.02
C PRO A 228 -3.68 -11.15 4.00
N GLN A 229 -4.52 -10.15 3.94
CA GLN A 229 -4.49 -9.00 4.84
C GLN A 229 -4.84 -9.39 6.28
N GLY A 230 -5.81 -10.30 6.45
CA GLY A 230 -6.17 -10.85 7.75
C GLY A 230 -5.16 -11.86 8.30
N GLU A 231 -4.58 -12.68 7.45
CA GLU A 231 -3.60 -13.70 7.85
C GLU A 231 -2.21 -13.10 8.13
N LEU A 232 -1.81 -12.06 7.38
CA LEU A 232 -0.51 -11.40 7.53
C LEU A 232 -0.50 -10.31 8.62
N GLY A 233 -1.65 -9.99 9.20
CA GLY A 233 -1.72 -8.89 10.15
C GLY A 233 -1.47 -7.50 9.55
N VAL A 234 -1.64 -7.36 8.25
CA VAL A 234 -1.37 -6.12 7.50
C VAL A 234 -2.62 -5.25 7.43
N THR A 235 -3.21 -4.89 8.55
CA THR A 235 -4.38 -3.98 8.59
C THR A 235 -4.08 -2.70 9.32
#